data_5029d2e8b95449adffc7ed936b768996
#
_entry.id   5029d2e8b95449adffc7ed936b768996
#
_cell.length_a   1.000
_cell.length_b   1.000
_cell.length_c   1.000
_cell.angle_alpha   90.00
_cell.angle_beta   90.00
_cell.angle_gamma   90.00
#
_symmetry.space_group_name_H-M   'P 1'
#
loop_
_entity.id
_entity.type
_entity.pdbx_description
1 polymer ?
#
loop_
_entity_poly.entity_id
_entity_poly.type
_entity_poly.pdbx_seq_one_letter_code
_entity_poly.pdbx_strand_id
1 'polypeptide(L)'
;DMDAGIREILHADPFDYAAVFSEYLDSKYHTTPSYFAAQAELMAAKYDGWTFDVLVVTDNRALEFVRRYRDRIFGEVPTVFAGINDYTPELTEGLTQVTGVPEEVQMDRTLNMAFALFPEGRLFVLGDGTLTYQRNRAILDRTIAAMDDPPETRVYDAITIRGLERVAAQVRPGDVVFLASSVLEDDGSVADFWRAGAIVSRAMPVPVFVMWDFFIGSGVAGGY
;
A
#
# COMPACT_ATOMS: atom_id res chain seq x y z
N ASP A 1 -4.49 -9.13 -7.52
CA ASP A 1 -4.62 -9.56 -6.12
C ASP A 1 -3.50 -10.56 -5.84
N MET A 2 -2.75 -10.35 -4.74
CA MET A 2 -1.60 -11.19 -4.36
C MET A 2 -1.97 -12.66 -4.15
N ASP A 3 -3.10 -12.97 -3.51
CA ASP A 3 -3.56 -14.36 -3.31
C ASP A 3 -3.77 -15.08 -4.66
N ALA A 4 -4.40 -14.41 -5.62
CA ALA A 4 -4.60 -14.96 -6.96
C ALA A 4 -3.27 -15.22 -7.69
N GLY A 5 -2.32 -14.29 -7.64
CA GLY A 5 -1.00 -14.45 -8.25
C GLY A 5 -0.18 -15.58 -7.61
N ILE A 6 -0.23 -15.69 -6.27
CA ILE A 6 0.43 -16.80 -5.56
C ILE A 6 -0.17 -18.14 -5.98
N ARG A 7 -1.50 -18.24 -6.05
CA ARG A 7 -2.18 -19.48 -6.48
C ARG A 7 -1.86 -19.84 -7.93
N GLU A 8 -1.84 -18.86 -8.83
CA GLU A 8 -1.49 -19.08 -10.22
C GLU A 8 -0.11 -19.72 -10.36
N ILE A 9 0.89 -19.21 -9.63
CA ILE A 9 2.25 -19.77 -9.66
C ILE A 9 2.32 -21.15 -8.99
N LEU A 10 1.64 -21.35 -7.85
CA LEU A 10 1.68 -22.61 -7.12
C LEU A 10 0.89 -23.74 -7.82
N HIS A 11 -0.05 -23.40 -8.68
CA HIS A 11 -0.76 -24.37 -9.53
C HIS A 11 -0.15 -24.52 -10.93
N ALA A 12 0.92 -23.78 -11.26
CA ALA A 12 1.67 -24.02 -12.46
C ALA A 12 2.57 -25.26 -12.31
N ASP A 13 2.72 -26.05 -13.38
CA ASP A 13 3.67 -27.17 -13.39
C ASP A 13 5.10 -26.67 -13.07
N PRO A 14 5.84 -27.24 -12.13
CA PRO A 14 5.66 -28.55 -11.44
C PRO A 14 4.93 -28.49 -10.08
N PHE A 15 4.28 -27.41 -9.70
CA PHE A 15 3.69 -27.19 -8.37
C PHE A 15 2.19 -27.51 -8.29
N ASP A 16 1.61 -28.14 -9.30
CA ASP A 16 0.17 -28.44 -9.37
C ASP A 16 -0.37 -29.32 -8.20
N TYR A 17 0.52 -29.93 -7.42
CA TYR A 17 0.18 -30.69 -6.23
C TYR A 17 0.12 -29.87 -4.93
N ALA A 18 0.39 -28.56 -4.97
CA ALA A 18 0.41 -27.73 -3.77
C ALA A 18 -1.01 -27.51 -3.19
N ALA A 19 -1.21 -27.89 -1.93
CA ALA A 19 -2.42 -27.54 -1.21
C ALA A 19 -2.27 -26.18 -0.56
N VAL A 20 -3.09 -25.20 -0.97
CA VAL A 20 -3.03 -23.81 -0.51
C VAL A 20 -4.24 -23.51 0.38
N PHE A 21 -3.96 -23.08 1.61
CA PHE A 21 -4.95 -22.63 2.59
C PHE A 21 -4.77 -21.12 2.81
N SER A 22 -5.83 -20.33 2.62
CA SER A 22 -5.79 -18.88 2.83
C SER A 22 -6.57 -18.50 4.07
N GLU A 23 -5.95 -17.67 4.91
CA GLU A 23 -6.55 -17.05 6.09
C GLU A 23 -6.56 -15.54 5.96
N TYR A 24 -7.68 -14.92 6.25
CA TYR A 24 -7.86 -13.48 6.20
C TYR A 24 -8.00 -12.94 7.62
N LEU A 25 -7.12 -11.99 7.98
CA LEU A 25 -7.16 -11.37 9.32
C LEU A 25 -8.18 -10.24 9.44
N ASP A 26 -8.80 -9.82 8.34
CA ASP A 26 -9.75 -8.70 8.28
C ASP A 26 -9.27 -7.43 9.02
N SER A 27 -7.96 -7.21 8.98
CA SER A 27 -7.26 -6.19 9.76
C SER A 27 -7.62 -4.75 9.39
N LYS A 28 -8.32 -4.53 8.27
CA LYS A 28 -8.88 -3.22 7.90
C LYS A 28 -10.13 -2.88 8.72
N TYR A 29 -10.86 -3.90 9.18
CA TYR A 29 -12.10 -3.73 9.94
C TYR A 29 -11.90 -3.98 11.44
N HIS A 30 -10.95 -4.83 11.80
CA HIS A 30 -10.70 -5.26 13.17
C HIS A 30 -9.23 -5.03 13.54
N THR A 31 -8.98 -4.11 14.47
CA THR A 31 -7.62 -3.65 14.79
C THR A 31 -7.20 -3.92 16.23
N THR A 32 -8.10 -4.49 17.07
CA THR A 32 -7.83 -4.66 18.50
C THR A 32 -6.91 -5.86 18.78
N PRO A 33 -6.02 -5.78 19.78
CA PRO A 33 -5.18 -6.91 20.18
C PRO A 33 -5.98 -8.15 20.59
N SER A 34 -7.16 -7.96 21.20
CA SER A 34 -8.05 -9.06 21.59
C SER A 34 -8.63 -9.81 20.39
N TYR A 35 -8.93 -9.12 19.30
CA TYR A 35 -9.38 -9.75 18.06
C TYR A 35 -8.28 -10.67 17.49
N PHE A 36 -7.05 -10.17 17.37
CA PHE A 36 -5.94 -10.97 16.87
C PHE A 36 -5.59 -12.15 17.78
N ALA A 37 -5.72 -11.99 19.09
CA ALA A 37 -5.56 -13.11 20.01
C ALA A 37 -6.64 -14.19 19.79
N ALA A 38 -7.91 -13.81 19.59
CA ALA A 38 -8.98 -14.75 19.29
C ALA A 38 -8.78 -15.46 17.94
N GLN A 39 -8.30 -14.75 16.90
CA GLN A 39 -7.93 -15.35 15.62
C GLN A 39 -6.79 -16.38 15.79
N ALA A 40 -5.80 -16.06 16.62
CA ALA A 40 -4.70 -16.98 16.88
C ALA A 40 -5.17 -18.27 17.60
N GLU A 41 -6.10 -18.16 18.57
CA GLU A 41 -6.73 -19.32 19.21
C GLU A 41 -7.49 -20.19 18.20
N LEU A 42 -8.29 -19.54 17.34
CA LEU A 42 -9.06 -20.23 16.32
C LEU A 42 -8.14 -20.97 15.33
N MET A 43 -7.09 -20.31 14.84
CA MET A 43 -6.14 -20.91 13.91
C MET A 43 -5.35 -22.04 14.57
N ALA A 44 -4.94 -21.88 15.84
CA ALA A 44 -4.25 -22.95 16.57
C ALA A 44 -5.13 -24.20 16.71
N ALA A 45 -6.43 -24.03 17.00
CA ALA A 45 -7.37 -25.15 17.07
C ALA A 45 -7.66 -25.75 15.69
N LYS A 46 -7.73 -24.91 14.63
CA LYS A 46 -8.00 -25.34 13.25
C LYS A 46 -6.88 -26.19 12.69
N TYR A 47 -5.63 -25.83 13.00
CA TYR A 47 -4.43 -26.44 12.44
C TYR A 47 -3.70 -27.36 13.42
N ASP A 48 -4.35 -27.73 14.52
CA ASP A 48 -3.79 -28.69 15.47
C ASP A 48 -3.41 -30.02 14.79
N GLY A 49 -2.16 -30.41 14.94
CA GLY A 49 -1.59 -31.60 14.30
C GLY A 49 -1.28 -31.49 12.81
N TRP A 50 -1.45 -30.32 12.19
CA TRP A 50 -1.05 -30.09 10.81
C TRP A 50 0.43 -29.69 10.71
N THR A 51 1.05 -30.04 9.58
CA THR A 51 2.41 -29.59 9.20
C THR A 51 2.32 -28.80 7.89
N PHE A 52 3.04 -27.68 7.84
CA PHE A 52 3.11 -26.81 6.66
C PHE A 52 4.55 -26.77 6.15
N ASP A 53 4.74 -26.77 4.84
CA ASP A 53 6.05 -26.66 4.21
C ASP A 53 6.52 -25.21 4.16
N VAL A 54 5.58 -24.26 4.00
CA VAL A 54 5.86 -22.82 3.91
C VAL A 54 4.65 -22.00 4.36
N LEU A 55 4.90 -20.89 4.99
CA LEU A 55 3.92 -19.87 5.31
C LEU A 55 4.18 -18.65 4.43
N VAL A 56 3.18 -18.23 3.65
CA VAL A 56 3.22 -17.00 2.87
C VAL A 56 2.42 -15.92 3.59
N VAL A 57 3.04 -14.75 3.79
CA VAL A 57 2.48 -13.67 4.59
C VAL A 57 2.41 -12.41 3.74
N THR A 58 1.23 -11.83 3.62
CA THR A 58 1.03 -10.60 2.86
C THR A 58 0.53 -9.46 3.74
N ASP A 59 1.13 -8.27 3.59
CA ASP A 59 0.83 -7.07 4.38
C ASP A 59 1.46 -7.05 5.81
N ASN A 60 1.75 -5.84 6.28
CA ASN A 60 2.39 -5.57 7.58
C ASN A 60 1.65 -6.17 8.77
N ARG A 61 0.31 -6.15 8.77
CA ARG A 61 -0.49 -6.70 9.87
C ARG A 61 -0.40 -8.21 9.96
N ALA A 62 -0.35 -8.89 8.82
CA ALA A 62 -0.17 -10.33 8.79
C ALA A 62 1.26 -10.71 9.25
N LEU A 63 2.27 -9.94 8.87
CA LEU A 63 3.64 -10.16 9.34
C LEU A 63 3.75 -9.96 10.87
N GLU A 64 3.12 -8.91 11.43
CA GLU A 64 3.04 -8.68 12.86
C GLU A 64 2.35 -9.85 13.59
N PHE A 65 1.24 -10.34 13.02
CA PHE A 65 0.50 -11.49 13.55
C PHE A 65 1.37 -12.75 13.56
N VAL A 66 2.03 -13.06 12.46
CA VAL A 66 2.91 -14.22 12.32
C VAL A 66 4.09 -14.11 13.28
N ARG A 67 4.75 -12.96 13.37
CA ARG A 67 5.84 -12.73 14.32
C ARG A 67 5.44 -13.04 15.76
N ARG A 68 4.19 -12.77 16.12
CA ARG A 68 3.68 -12.97 17.48
C ARG A 68 3.15 -14.37 17.76
N TYR A 69 2.57 -15.03 16.77
CA TYR A 69 1.76 -16.23 16.97
C TYR A 69 2.21 -17.46 16.16
N ARG A 70 3.18 -17.33 15.22
CA ARG A 70 3.60 -18.40 14.32
C ARG A 70 3.92 -19.70 15.04
N ASP A 71 4.83 -19.63 16.01
CA ASP A 71 5.35 -20.83 16.69
C ASP A 71 4.25 -21.58 17.44
N ARG A 72 3.24 -20.86 17.92
CA ARG A 72 2.10 -21.45 18.58
C ARG A 72 1.12 -22.12 17.63
N ILE A 73 0.93 -21.55 16.42
CA ILE A 73 -0.10 -21.98 15.46
C ILE A 73 0.48 -22.99 14.48
N PHE A 74 1.65 -22.69 13.92
CA PHE A 74 2.24 -23.42 12.80
C PHE A 74 3.59 -24.07 13.15
N GLY A 75 4.19 -23.75 14.29
CA GLY A 75 5.57 -24.12 14.62
C GLY A 75 6.61 -23.29 13.86
N GLU A 76 7.85 -23.74 13.88
CA GLU A 76 8.97 -23.12 13.12
C GLU A 76 8.88 -23.48 11.63
N VAL A 77 7.92 -22.90 10.93
CA VAL A 77 7.73 -23.10 9.49
C VAL A 77 8.47 -22.01 8.69
N PRO A 78 9.14 -22.35 7.58
CA PRO A 78 9.72 -21.33 6.69
C PRO A 78 8.67 -20.30 6.29
N THR A 79 9.04 -19.02 6.37
CA THR A 79 8.10 -17.92 6.15
C THR A 79 8.58 -17.02 5.03
N VAL A 80 7.72 -16.77 4.05
CA VAL A 80 7.95 -15.82 2.95
C VAL A 80 6.97 -14.67 3.07
N PHE A 81 7.46 -13.44 3.11
CA PHE A 81 6.59 -12.27 3.13
C PHE A 81 6.56 -11.54 1.79
N ALA A 82 5.44 -10.87 1.49
CA ALA A 82 5.28 -9.99 0.33
C ALA A 82 4.41 -8.78 0.69
N GLY A 83 4.62 -7.65 0.00
CA GLY A 83 3.82 -6.45 0.18
C GLY A 83 3.97 -5.81 1.56
N ILE A 84 5.17 -5.85 2.13
CA ILE A 84 5.49 -5.22 3.41
C ILE A 84 5.98 -3.81 3.16
N ASN A 85 5.18 -2.84 3.56
CA ASN A 85 5.54 -1.42 3.47
C ASN A 85 6.55 -1.02 4.55
N ASP A 86 7.48 -0.13 4.20
CA ASP A 86 8.52 0.37 5.11
C ASP A 86 9.27 -0.77 5.81
N TYR A 87 9.66 -1.80 5.06
CA TYR A 87 10.35 -2.94 5.64
C TYR A 87 11.66 -2.53 6.31
N THR A 88 11.83 -2.97 7.54
CA THR A 88 13.10 -2.93 8.27
C THR A 88 13.36 -4.30 8.90
N PRO A 89 14.63 -4.68 9.16
CA PRO A 89 14.95 -5.98 9.76
C PRO A 89 14.24 -6.27 11.08
N GLU A 90 13.89 -5.23 11.84
CA GLU A 90 13.18 -5.34 13.12
C GLU A 90 11.75 -5.90 12.95
N LEU A 91 11.15 -5.75 11.76
CA LEU A 91 9.82 -6.32 11.47
C LEU A 91 9.82 -7.85 11.42
N THR A 92 10.98 -8.45 11.22
CA THR A 92 11.16 -9.91 11.23
C THR A 92 12.02 -10.42 12.40
N GLU A 93 12.33 -9.53 13.34
CA GLU A 93 13.11 -9.90 14.52
C GLU A 93 12.43 -11.02 15.32
N GLY A 94 13.21 -12.06 15.69
CA GLY A 94 12.73 -13.26 16.38
C GLY A 94 12.14 -14.32 15.47
N LEU A 95 11.93 -14.07 14.17
CA LEU A 95 11.58 -15.12 13.22
C LEU A 95 12.84 -15.79 12.65
N THR A 96 12.84 -17.12 12.66
CA THR A 96 13.85 -17.94 11.95
C THR A 96 13.32 -18.31 10.57
N GLN A 97 14.22 -18.60 9.61
CA GLN A 97 13.86 -19.05 8.25
C GLN A 97 12.84 -18.12 7.57
N VAL A 98 13.10 -16.82 7.61
CA VAL A 98 12.25 -15.78 7.01
C VAL A 98 12.96 -15.08 5.85
N THR A 99 12.23 -14.91 4.75
CA THR A 99 12.64 -14.12 3.59
C THR A 99 11.43 -13.50 2.93
N GLY A 100 11.61 -12.59 1.98
CA GLY A 100 10.48 -12.02 1.25
C GLY A 100 10.84 -10.83 0.40
N VAL A 101 9.80 -10.23 -0.17
CA VAL A 101 9.89 -9.06 -1.03
C VAL A 101 9.11 -7.91 -0.37
N PRO A 102 9.80 -6.86 0.10
CA PRO A 102 9.13 -5.67 0.60
C PRO A 102 8.42 -4.93 -0.54
N GLU A 103 7.42 -4.15 -0.18
CA GLU A 103 6.83 -3.18 -1.09
C GLU A 103 7.66 -1.88 -1.03
N GLU A 104 8.34 -1.58 -2.11
CA GLU A 104 9.08 -0.32 -2.24
C GLU A 104 8.26 0.68 -3.05
N VAL A 105 7.83 1.74 -2.39
CA VAL A 105 7.17 2.86 -3.07
C VAL A 105 8.23 3.74 -3.70
N GLN A 106 8.31 3.76 -5.04
CA GLN A 106 9.32 4.50 -5.79
C GLN A 106 8.87 5.97 -6.04
N MET A 107 8.61 6.71 -4.97
CA MET A 107 8.17 8.10 -5.05
C MET A 107 9.22 9.01 -5.69
N ASP A 108 10.50 8.77 -5.42
CA ASP A 108 11.62 9.49 -6.01
C ASP A 108 11.62 9.40 -7.54
N ARG A 109 11.44 8.21 -8.09
CA ARG A 109 11.35 8.01 -9.55
C ARG A 109 10.13 8.68 -10.14
N THR A 110 8.98 8.56 -9.48
CA THR A 110 7.74 9.21 -9.93
C THR A 110 7.89 10.73 -9.94
N LEU A 111 8.43 11.34 -8.87
CA LEU A 111 8.65 12.79 -8.82
C LEU A 111 9.71 13.23 -9.82
N ASN A 112 10.82 12.52 -9.94
CA ASN A 112 11.86 12.84 -10.91
C ASN A 112 11.31 12.80 -12.36
N MET A 113 10.48 11.80 -12.68
CA MET A 113 9.82 11.74 -13.98
C MET A 113 8.85 12.92 -14.18
N ALA A 114 8.03 13.23 -13.18
CA ALA A 114 7.08 14.34 -13.26
C ALA A 114 7.79 15.70 -13.46
N PHE A 115 8.85 15.97 -12.69
CA PHE A 115 9.60 17.22 -12.80
C PHE A 115 10.59 17.26 -13.98
N ALA A 116 10.94 16.13 -14.57
CA ALA A 116 11.61 16.11 -15.87
C ALA A 116 10.67 16.60 -17.00
N LEU A 117 9.36 16.38 -16.87
CA LEU A 117 8.34 16.86 -17.80
C LEU A 117 7.88 18.31 -17.49
N PHE A 118 7.88 18.68 -16.21
CA PHE A 118 7.34 19.94 -15.70
C PHE A 118 8.32 20.60 -14.72
N PRO A 119 9.51 21.05 -15.17
CA PRO A 119 10.60 21.46 -14.27
C PRO A 119 10.30 22.69 -13.40
N GLU A 120 9.44 23.57 -13.86
CA GLU A 120 9.06 24.80 -13.13
C GLU A 120 7.72 24.65 -12.38
N GLY A 121 7.17 23.43 -12.36
CA GLY A 121 5.86 23.15 -11.79
C GLY A 121 5.87 23.16 -10.26
N ARG A 122 4.75 23.60 -9.67
CA ARG A 122 4.48 23.39 -8.24
C ARG A 122 3.93 21.98 -8.04
N LEU A 123 4.16 21.41 -6.86
CA LEU A 123 3.62 20.12 -6.47
C LEU A 123 2.35 20.28 -5.64
N PHE A 124 1.25 19.67 -6.09
CA PHE A 124 -0.01 19.56 -5.35
C PHE A 124 -0.18 18.11 -4.87
N VAL A 125 -0.11 17.90 -3.57
CA VAL A 125 -0.25 16.58 -2.95
C VAL A 125 -1.66 16.39 -2.42
N LEU A 126 -2.33 15.34 -2.84
CA LEU A 126 -3.70 15.02 -2.43
C LEU A 126 -3.73 13.68 -1.67
N GLY A 127 -4.56 13.61 -0.63
CA GLY A 127 -4.78 12.39 0.12
C GLY A 127 -5.99 12.40 1.03
N ASP A 128 -6.29 11.24 1.61
CA ASP A 128 -7.49 10.95 2.39
C ASP A 128 -7.32 11.09 3.91
N GLY A 129 -6.11 11.39 4.39
CA GLY A 129 -5.82 11.55 5.82
C GLY A 129 -5.71 10.24 6.62
N THR A 130 -5.86 9.09 5.99
CA THR A 130 -5.72 7.77 6.65
C THR A 130 -4.29 7.52 7.14
N LEU A 131 -4.12 6.48 7.96
CA LEU A 131 -2.78 6.07 8.43
C LEU A 131 -1.87 5.69 7.24
N THR A 132 -2.41 5.04 6.21
CA THR A 132 -1.68 4.73 4.98
C THR A 132 -1.21 6.01 4.29
N TYR A 133 -2.10 6.99 4.13
CA TYR A 133 -1.72 8.30 3.59
C TYR A 133 -0.63 8.97 4.42
N GLN A 134 -0.75 8.98 5.75
CA GLN A 134 0.25 9.62 6.62
C GLN A 134 1.64 9.00 6.47
N ARG A 135 1.72 7.68 6.31
CA ARG A 135 2.99 6.98 6.03
C ARG A 135 3.57 7.37 4.67
N ASN A 136 2.75 7.32 3.63
CA ASN A 136 3.15 7.73 2.28
C ASN A 136 3.59 9.18 2.26
N ARG A 137 2.88 10.05 2.98
CA ARG A 137 3.23 11.46 3.11
C ARG A 137 4.59 11.66 3.77
N ALA A 138 4.92 10.89 4.81
CA ALA A 138 6.22 10.95 5.45
C ALA A 138 7.37 10.52 4.51
N ILE A 139 7.12 9.51 3.65
CA ILE A 139 8.08 9.12 2.60
C ILE A 139 8.21 10.26 1.58
N LEU A 140 7.11 10.81 1.12
CA LEU A 140 7.08 11.89 0.15
C LEU A 140 7.83 13.14 0.64
N ASP A 141 7.62 13.53 1.91
CA ASP A 141 8.32 14.66 2.52
C ASP A 141 9.85 14.46 2.56
N ARG A 142 10.29 13.25 2.90
CA ARG A 142 11.72 12.90 2.85
C ARG A 142 12.26 12.93 1.42
N THR A 143 11.49 12.42 0.47
CA THR A 143 11.86 12.42 -0.96
C THR A 143 12.01 13.86 -1.47
N ILE A 144 11.05 14.74 -1.20
CA ILE A 144 11.10 16.15 -1.60
C ILE A 144 12.30 16.85 -0.94
N ALA A 145 12.53 16.63 0.35
CA ALA A 145 13.64 17.22 1.08
C ALA A 145 15.01 16.77 0.57
N ALA A 146 15.10 15.62 -0.09
CA ALA A 146 16.33 15.09 -0.69
C ALA A 146 16.56 15.55 -2.14
N MET A 147 15.61 16.28 -2.75
CA MET A 147 15.78 16.84 -4.09
C MET A 147 16.75 18.04 -4.06
N ASP A 148 17.59 18.17 -5.09
CA ASP A 148 18.53 19.31 -5.23
C ASP A 148 17.78 20.66 -5.36
N ASP A 149 16.63 20.65 -6.04
CA ASP A 149 15.75 21.82 -6.20
C ASP A 149 14.30 21.41 -5.88
N PRO A 150 13.89 21.45 -4.60
CA PRO A 150 12.58 21.01 -4.19
C PRO A 150 11.49 21.99 -4.69
N PRO A 151 10.37 21.48 -5.26
CA PRO A 151 9.31 22.31 -5.78
C PRO A 151 8.51 23.02 -4.66
N GLU A 152 7.90 24.16 -4.96
CA GLU A 152 6.85 24.72 -4.10
C GLU A 152 5.75 23.67 -3.94
N THR A 153 5.54 23.18 -2.71
CA THR A 153 4.62 22.09 -2.42
C THR A 153 3.39 22.57 -1.66
N ARG A 154 2.21 22.18 -2.12
CA ARG A 154 0.91 22.41 -1.47
C ARG A 154 0.24 21.08 -1.15
N VAL A 155 -0.20 20.93 0.08
CA VAL A 155 -0.69 19.66 0.61
C VAL A 155 -2.13 19.77 1.06
N TYR A 156 -2.90 18.74 0.73
CA TYR A 156 -4.31 18.59 1.09
C TYR A 156 -4.50 17.20 1.72
N ASP A 157 -4.29 17.12 3.04
CA ASP A 157 -4.18 15.87 3.80
C ASP A 157 -5.50 15.08 3.93
N ALA A 158 -6.65 15.74 3.77
CA ALA A 158 -7.96 15.09 3.87
C ALA A 158 -8.91 15.75 2.87
N ILE A 159 -8.64 15.54 1.58
CA ILE A 159 -9.42 16.17 0.52
C ILE A 159 -10.68 15.36 0.20
N THR A 160 -11.84 16.02 0.23
CA THR A 160 -13.09 15.43 -0.24
C THR A 160 -13.26 15.63 -1.75
N ILE A 161 -14.10 14.79 -2.37
CA ILE A 161 -14.43 14.91 -3.80
C ILE A 161 -14.93 16.34 -4.12
N ARG A 162 -15.81 16.90 -3.30
CA ARG A 162 -16.29 18.28 -3.45
C ARG A 162 -15.18 19.32 -3.28
N GLY A 163 -14.17 19.00 -2.46
CA GLY A 163 -13.01 19.87 -2.23
C GLY A 163 -12.10 20.01 -3.45
N LEU A 164 -12.12 19.06 -4.38
CA LEU A 164 -11.25 19.04 -5.55
C LEU A 164 -11.43 20.28 -6.45
N GLU A 165 -12.64 20.84 -6.56
CA GLU A 165 -12.89 22.06 -7.36
C GLU A 165 -12.05 23.24 -6.86
N ARG A 166 -11.92 23.41 -5.54
CA ARG A 166 -11.11 24.48 -4.95
C ARG A 166 -9.61 24.27 -5.17
N VAL A 167 -9.18 23.04 -5.25
CA VAL A 167 -7.78 22.71 -5.58
C VAL A 167 -7.54 22.97 -7.06
N ALA A 168 -8.40 22.46 -7.94
CA ALA A 168 -8.30 22.65 -9.39
C ALA A 168 -8.23 24.13 -9.80
N ALA A 169 -8.97 25.00 -9.13
CA ALA A 169 -8.94 26.44 -9.37
C ALA A 169 -7.58 27.12 -9.05
N GLN A 170 -6.70 26.45 -8.30
CA GLN A 170 -5.35 26.94 -7.95
C GLN A 170 -4.26 26.36 -8.83
N VAL A 171 -4.54 25.24 -9.49
CA VAL A 171 -3.61 24.51 -10.36
C VAL A 171 -3.48 25.24 -11.70
N ARG A 172 -2.25 25.39 -12.18
CA ARG A 172 -1.92 26.08 -13.44
C ARG A 172 -1.27 25.11 -14.42
N PRO A 173 -1.31 25.38 -15.72
CA PRO A 173 -0.52 24.61 -16.68
C PRO A 173 0.94 24.53 -16.26
N GLY A 174 1.50 23.31 -16.26
CA GLY A 174 2.85 23.03 -15.82
C GLY A 174 2.99 22.59 -14.36
N ASP A 175 1.95 22.75 -13.53
CA ASP A 175 1.95 22.18 -12.18
C ASP A 175 1.82 20.65 -12.22
N VAL A 176 2.24 20.00 -11.15
CA VAL A 176 2.19 18.56 -10.93
C VAL A 176 1.19 18.25 -9.82
N VAL A 177 0.26 17.34 -10.07
CA VAL A 177 -0.64 16.80 -9.05
C VAL A 177 -0.21 15.38 -8.72
N PHE A 178 0.00 15.08 -7.45
CA PHE A 178 0.37 13.77 -6.93
C PHE A 178 -0.70 13.25 -5.98
N LEU A 179 -1.34 12.14 -6.33
CA LEU A 179 -2.31 11.46 -5.48
C LEU A 179 -1.59 10.42 -4.62
N ALA A 180 -1.35 10.76 -3.36
CA ALA A 180 -0.53 9.97 -2.43
C ALA A 180 -1.28 8.82 -1.74
N SER A 181 -2.60 8.73 -1.90
CA SER A 181 -3.46 7.61 -1.51
C SER A 181 -4.81 7.72 -2.24
N SER A 182 -5.91 7.88 -1.53
CA SER A 182 -7.23 8.12 -2.08
C SER A 182 -7.72 9.54 -1.76
N VAL A 183 -9.01 9.78 -1.94
CA VAL A 183 -9.73 10.97 -1.51
C VAL A 183 -10.94 10.55 -0.67
N LEU A 184 -11.53 11.50 0.05
CA LEU A 184 -12.73 11.25 0.83
C LEU A 184 -13.99 11.48 -0.02
N GLU A 185 -14.98 10.63 0.16
CA GLU A 185 -16.35 10.91 -0.23
C GLU A 185 -16.91 12.08 0.60
N ASP A 186 -18.04 12.64 0.20
CA ASP A 186 -18.63 13.79 0.91
C ASP A 186 -19.18 13.43 2.30
N ASP A 187 -19.38 12.13 2.57
CA ASP A 187 -19.77 11.60 3.89
C ASP A 187 -18.56 11.31 4.81
N GLY A 188 -17.34 11.54 4.32
CA GLY A 188 -16.09 11.30 5.03
C GLY A 188 -15.54 9.88 4.91
N SER A 189 -16.21 8.98 4.22
CA SER A 189 -15.64 7.67 3.90
C SER A 189 -14.54 7.76 2.85
N VAL A 190 -13.64 6.79 2.82
CA VAL A 190 -12.55 6.74 1.82
C VAL A 190 -13.09 6.19 0.52
N ALA A 191 -12.88 6.90 -0.58
CA ALA A 191 -13.25 6.43 -1.91
C ALA A 191 -12.39 5.23 -2.32
N ASP A 192 -12.95 4.33 -3.13
CA ASP A 192 -12.18 3.28 -3.79
C ASP A 192 -11.05 3.88 -4.62
N PHE A 193 -9.87 3.25 -4.63
CA PHE A 193 -8.67 3.79 -5.27
C PHE A 193 -8.86 4.06 -6.75
N TRP A 194 -9.43 3.11 -7.50
CA TRP A 194 -9.64 3.30 -8.93
C TRP A 194 -10.62 4.44 -9.21
N ARG A 195 -11.69 4.52 -8.43
CA ARG A 195 -12.68 5.61 -8.47
C ARG A 195 -12.03 6.96 -8.10
N ALA A 196 -11.19 6.99 -7.07
CA ALA A 196 -10.45 8.19 -6.67
C ALA A 196 -9.56 8.70 -7.81
N GLY A 197 -8.78 7.81 -8.43
CA GLY A 197 -7.96 8.14 -9.61
C GLY A 197 -8.80 8.76 -10.73
N ALA A 198 -9.94 8.13 -11.06
CA ALA A 198 -10.83 8.60 -12.12
C ALA A 198 -11.45 9.98 -11.83
N ILE A 199 -11.84 10.23 -10.58
CA ILE A 199 -12.45 11.52 -10.20
C ILE A 199 -11.38 12.61 -10.18
N VAL A 200 -10.22 12.35 -9.55
CA VAL A 200 -9.13 13.33 -9.46
C VAL A 200 -8.61 13.69 -10.85
N SER A 201 -8.37 12.71 -11.72
CA SER A 201 -7.89 12.95 -13.09
C SER A 201 -8.87 13.80 -13.93
N ARG A 202 -10.17 13.65 -13.71
CA ARG A 202 -11.18 14.48 -14.39
C ARG A 202 -11.28 15.88 -13.82
N ALA A 203 -11.04 16.04 -12.52
CA ALA A 203 -11.15 17.31 -11.82
C ALA A 203 -9.94 18.21 -12.05
N MET A 204 -8.74 17.64 -12.22
CA MET A 204 -7.51 18.40 -12.35
C MET A 204 -7.24 18.82 -13.80
N PRO A 205 -6.82 20.07 -14.03
CA PRO A 205 -6.51 20.57 -15.38
C PRO A 205 -5.11 20.15 -15.88
N VAL A 206 -4.37 19.36 -15.11
CA VAL A 206 -3.00 18.90 -15.39
C VAL A 206 -2.88 17.39 -15.12
N PRO A 207 -1.82 16.72 -15.60
CA PRO A 207 -1.60 15.31 -15.31
C PRO A 207 -1.54 14.99 -13.82
N VAL A 208 -2.17 13.89 -13.43
CA VAL A 208 -2.16 13.37 -12.06
C VAL A 208 -1.20 12.17 -12.01
N PHE A 209 -0.19 12.26 -11.15
CA PHE A 209 0.77 11.19 -10.92
C PHE A 209 0.39 10.38 -9.68
N VAL A 210 0.72 9.10 -9.70
CA VAL A 210 0.45 8.11 -8.65
C VAL A 210 1.67 7.22 -8.46
N MET A 211 1.70 6.43 -7.41
CA MET A 211 2.80 5.53 -7.10
C MET A 211 2.43 4.05 -7.19
N TRP A 212 1.20 3.72 -7.57
CA TRP A 212 0.73 2.35 -7.69
C TRP A 212 0.09 2.09 -9.04
N ASP A 213 0.31 0.90 -9.55
CA ASP A 213 -0.17 0.41 -10.84
C ASP A 213 -1.69 0.19 -10.89
N PHE A 214 -2.34 -0.08 -9.76
CA PHE A 214 -3.78 -0.28 -9.69
C PHE A 214 -4.61 0.99 -10.03
N PHE A 215 -3.97 2.15 -10.13
CA PHE A 215 -4.60 3.36 -10.70
C PHE A 215 -4.59 3.41 -12.24
N ILE A 216 -3.79 2.58 -12.90
CA ILE A 216 -3.65 2.61 -14.36
C ILE A 216 -5.00 2.30 -15.02
N GLY A 217 -5.38 3.12 -16.01
CA GLY A 217 -6.69 3.05 -16.67
C GLY A 217 -7.76 3.94 -16.04
N SER A 218 -7.53 4.52 -14.85
CA SER A 218 -8.45 5.49 -14.24
C SER A 218 -8.34 6.91 -14.80
N GLY A 219 -7.38 7.17 -15.69
CA GLY A 219 -7.12 8.48 -16.29
C GLY A 219 -5.92 9.21 -15.69
N VAL A 220 -5.22 8.61 -14.74
CA VAL A 220 -3.95 9.13 -14.22
C VAL A 220 -2.86 9.07 -15.30
N ALA A 221 -1.87 9.96 -15.20
CA ALA A 221 -0.75 9.98 -16.15
C ALA A 221 0.20 8.78 -15.94
N GLY A 222 0.24 8.25 -14.72
CA GLY A 222 1.09 7.13 -14.32
C GLY A 222 2.00 7.48 -13.15
N GLY A 223 3.03 6.66 -12.97
CA GLY A 223 4.05 6.73 -11.93
C GLY A 223 4.96 5.52 -12.04
N TYR A 224 5.88 5.40 -11.09
CA TYR A 224 6.77 4.26 -10.98
C TYR A 224 6.27 3.33 -9.90
#